data_b8fdf4b8aae14f89d5d165c558ab0c4b
#
_entry.id   b8fdf4b8aae14f89d5d165c558ab0c4b
#
_cell.length_a   1.000
_cell.length_b   1.000
_cell.length_c   1.000
_cell.angle_alpha   90.00
_cell.angle_beta   90.00
_cell.angle_gamma   90.00
#
_symmetry.space_group_name_H-M   'P 1'
#
loop_
_entity.id
_entity.type
_entity.pdbx_description
1 polymer ?
#
loop_
_entity_poly.entity_id
_entity_poly.type
_entity_poly.pdbx_seq_one_letter_code
_entity_poly.pdbx_strand_id
1 'polypeptide(L)'
;PPENVSLSLRFPYGDIEALRALFAAHPGRIAGVLMESCKYADAPPGYLPAVQALCQENGALFILDEMINGFRLANGGGQEYYGLDPDLSTFGKALANGFAISALAGKRRYMELGGLQHQGERVFLLSTTHGGETHALAAAIATMRVYREEPVVETMQRQGDRLAAALRERTAALGLAEHVPIEGRGSNLVFGTRDAEGHASQHFRALLMQELIRRGVIGPSLVISYAHDDDAIDRTIEAFEGALPVYARALREGVGKYLVGPPTQIVYRRYNHHG
;
A
#
# COMPACT_ATOMS: atom_id res chain seq x y z
N PRO A 1 10.56 -21.64 -9.10
CA PRO A 1 10.66 -22.56 -10.23
C PRO A 1 9.95 -21.98 -11.45
N PRO A 2 10.46 -22.20 -12.70
CA PRO A 2 9.84 -21.67 -13.93
C PRO A 2 8.38 -22.09 -14.11
N GLU A 3 8.04 -23.29 -13.65
CA GLU A 3 6.69 -23.84 -13.73
C GLU A 3 5.65 -22.97 -12.98
N ASN A 4 6.02 -22.43 -11.84
CA ASN A 4 5.15 -21.55 -11.07
C ASN A 4 5.00 -20.16 -11.74
N VAL A 5 6.09 -19.66 -12.33
CA VAL A 5 6.09 -18.35 -13.00
C VAL A 5 5.29 -18.40 -14.31
N SER A 6 5.35 -19.52 -15.03
CA SER A 6 4.64 -19.71 -16.31
C SER A 6 3.12 -19.62 -16.22
N LEU A 7 2.56 -19.82 -15.01
CA LEU A 7 1.12 -19.69 -14.75
C LEU A 7 0.70 -18.25 -14.37
N SER A 8 1.64 -17.31 -14.30
CA SER A 8 1.38 -15.93 -13.90
C SER A 8 1.77 -14.98 -15.02
N LEU A 9 0.78 -14.27 -15.56
CA LEU A 9 0.98 -13.20 -16.52
C LEU A 9 1.02 -11.84 -15.83
N ARG A 10 1.75 -10.89 -16.37
CA ARG A 10 1.86 -9.53 -15.82
C ARG A 10 1.39 -8.51 -16.85
N PHE A 11 0.77 -7.45 -16.37
CA PHE A 11 0.41 -6.27 -17.17
C PHE A 11 0.65 -4.99 -16.36
N PRO A 12 0.93 -3.85 -17.04
CA PRO A 12 1.13 -2.58 -16.36
C PRO A 12 -0.18 -2.10 -15.71
N TYR A 13 -0.08 -1.59 -14.47
CA TYR A 13 -1.22 -0.96 -13.81
C TYR A 13 -1.64 0.30 -14.57
N GLY A 14 -2.94 0.45 -14.80
CA GLY A 14 -3.51 1.57 -15.57
C GLY A 14 -3.62 1.32 -17.07
N ASP A 15 -3.04 0.24 -17.58
CA ASP A 15 -3.09 -0.12 -19.00
C ASP A 15 -4.14 -1.21 -19.26
N ILE A 16 -5.36 -0.79 -19.58
CA ILE A 16 -6.47 -1.71 -19.86
C ILE A 16 -6.26 -2.47 -21.19
N GLU A 17 -5.57 -1.88 -22.15
CA GLU A 17 -5.34 -2.52 -23.45
C GLU A 17 -4.32 -3.65 -23.33
N ALA A 18 -3.31 -3.52 -22.48
CA ALA A 18 -2.41 -4.62 -22.17
C ALA A 18 -3.16 -5.82 -21.57
N LEU A 19 -4.11 -5.57 -20.64
CA LEU A 19 -4.94 -6.64 -20.08
C LEU A 19 -5.86 -7.26 -21.14
N ARG A 20 -6.47 -6.46 -22.02
CA ARG A 20 -7.30 -6.93 -23.15
C ARG A 20 -6.49 -7.83 -24.08
N ALA A 21 -5.26 -7.44 -24.40
CA ALA A 21 -4.36 -8.23 -25.22
C ALA A 21 -4.03 -9.60 -24.59
N LEU A 22 -3.86 -9.66 -23.25
CA LEU A 22 -3.65 -10.93 -22.55
C LEU A 22 -4.86 -11.85 -22.66
N PHE A 23 -6.07 -11.34 -22.47
CA PHE A 23 -7.29 -12.15 -22.64
C PHE A 23 -7.44 -12.67 -24.08
N ALA A 24 -7.14 -11.83 -25.07
CA ALA A 24 -7.17 -12.22 -26.48
C ALA A 24 -6.13 -13.30 -26.83
N ALA A 25 -4.93 -13.21 -26.24
CA ALA A 25 -3.86 -14.19 -26.44
C ALA A 25 -4.09 -15.52 -25.69
N HIS A 26 -4.92 -15.52 -24.64
CA HIS A 26 -5.18 -16.69 -23.80
C HIS A 26 -6.68 -16.93 -23.58
N PRO A 27 -7.48 -17.14 -24.66
CA PRO A 27 -8.93 -17.23 -24.55
C PRO A 27 -9.36 -18.40 -23.65
N GLY A 28 -10.20 -18.09 -22.64
CA GLY A 28 -10.72 -19.08 -21.68
C GLY A 28 -9.68 -19.69 -20.73
N ARG A 29 -8.43 -19.20 -20.70
CA ARG A 29 -7.36 -19.78 -19.89
C ARG A 29 -6.96 -18.93 -18.66
N ILE A 30 -7.38 -17.69 -18.60
CA ILE A 30 -7.10 -16.81 -17.45
C ILE A 30 -8.17 -17.04 -16.39
N ALA A 31 -7.79 -17.62 -15.26
CA ALA A 31 -8.69 -17.94 -14.16
C ALA A 31 -9.12 -16.70 -13.37
N GLY A 32 -8.26 -15.70 -13.27
CA GLY A 32 -8.57 -14.46 -12.54
C GLY A 32 -7.51 -13.39 -12.70
N VAL A 33 -7.90 -12.17 -12.38
CA VAL A 33 -7.04 -10.99 -12.31
C VAL A 33 -6.96 -10.56 -10.85
N LEU A 34 -5.74 -10.60 -10.29
CA LEU A 34 -5.45 -10.15 -8.93
C LEU A 34 -4.72 -8.82 -8.99
N MET A 35 -5.24 -7.79 -8.31
CA MET A 35 -4.63 -6.46 -8.27
C MET A 35 -5.05 -5.66 -7.04
N GLU A 36 -4.24 -4.67 -6.64
CA GLU A 36 -4.65 -3.61 -5.73
C GLU A 36 -5.55 -2.60 -6.45
N SER A 37 -6.50 -1.99 -5.73
CA SER A 37 -7.38 -0.93 -6.28
C SER A 37 -6.60 0.34 -6.61
N CYS A 38 -5.62 0.69 -5.78
CA CYS A 38 -4.65 1.76 -6.02
C CYS A 38 -3.39 1.49 -5.20
N LYS A 39 -2.33 2.25 -5.47
CA LYS A 39 -1.16 2.30 -4.59
C LYS A 39 -1.18 3.60 -3.77
N TYR A 40 -0.27 4.52 -4.05
CA TYR A 40 -0.25 5.86 -3.43
C TYR A 40 -1.02 6.90 -4.26
N ALA A 41 -1.25 6.65 -5.54
CA ALA A 41 -2.06 7.49 -6.42
C ALA A 41 -3.39 6.80 -6.75
N ASP A 42 -4.40 7.60 -7.10
CA ASP A 42 -5.67 7.08 -7.58
C ASP A 42 -5.52 6.27 -8.87
N ALA A 43 -6.42 5.32 -9.04
CA ALA A 43 -6.58 4.64 -10.31
C ALA A 43 -6.98 5.64 -11.41
N PRO A 44 -6.52 5.46 -12.66
CA PRO A 44 -7.03 6.25 -13.78
C PRO A 44 -8.56 6.18 -13.87
N PRO A 45 -9.23 7.29 -14.22
CA PRO A 45 -10.69 7.31 -14.33
C PRO A 45 -11.22 6.18 -15.22
N GLY A 46 -12.21 5.43 -14.75
CA GLY A 46 -12.83 4.33 -15.48
C GLY A 46 -12.01 3.03 -15.58
N TYR A 47 -10.74 3.03 -15.16
CA TYR A 47 -9.86 1.86 -15.29
C TYR A 47 -10.35 0.65 -14.49
N LEU A 48 -10.63 0.80 -13.20
CA LEU A 48 -11.06 -0.31 -12.34
C LEU A 48 -12.38 -0.95 -12.76
N PRO A 49 -13.43 -0.17 -13.08
CA PRO A 49 -14.66 -0.72 -13.67
C PRO A 49 -14.41 -1.45 -14.99
N ALA A 50 -13.51 -0.96 -15.84
CA ALA A 50 -13.17 -1.62 -17.10
C ALA A 50 -12.45 -2.96 -16.86
N VAL A 51 -11.55 -3.06 -15.88
CA VAL A 51 -10.93 -4.34 -15.49
C VAL A 51 -11.99 -5.32 -15.01
N GLN A 52 -12.89 -4.88 -14.12
CA GLN A 52 -13.99 -5.72 -13.64
C GLN A 52 -14.87 -6.24 -14.76
N ALA A 53 -15.28 -5.36 -15.68
CA ALA A 53 -16.10 -5.74 -16.85
C ALA A 53 -15.37 -6.75 -17.74
N LEU A 54 -14.09 -6.51 -18.02
CA LEU A 54 -13.28 -7.39 -18.84
C LEU A 54 -13.11 -8.79 -18.22
N CYS A 55 -12.98 -8.88 -16.89
CA CYS A 55 -12.98 -10.16 -16.19
C CYS A 55 -14.32 -10.89 -16.38
N GLN A 56 -15.44 -10.19 -16.20
CA GLN A 56 -16.78 -10.77 -16.36
C GLN A 56 -17.02 -11.27 -17.79
N GLU A 57 -16.64 -10.49 -18.81
CA GLU A 57 -16.76 -10.84 -20.22
C GLU A 57 -15.99 -12.11 -20.58
N ASN A 58 -14.87 -12.37 -19.91
CA ASN A 58 -14.00 -13.52 -20.19
C ASN A 58 -14.18 -14.68 -19.18
N GLY A 59 -15.15 -14.61 -18.27
CA GLY A 59 -15.39 -15.64 -17.27
C GLY A 59 -14.26 -15.80 -16.24
N ALA A 60 -13.43 -14.79 -16.07
CA ALA A 60 -12.35 -14.76 -15.11
C ALA A 60 -12.79 -14.09 -13.78
N LEU A 61 -12.19 -14.49 -12.66
CA LEU A 61 -12.44 -13.85 -11.37
C LEU A 61 -11.78 -12.47 -11.29
N PHE A 62 -12.50 -11.47 -10.80
CA PHE A 62 -11.92 -10.21 -10.38
C PHE A 62 -11.58 -10.30 -8.88
N ILE A 63 -10.29 -10.30 -8.56
CA ILE A 63 -9.78 -10.49 -7.19
C ILE A 63 -9.08 -9.20 -6.75
N LEU A 64 -9.59 -8.59 -5.68
CA LEU A 64 -9.04 -7.34 -5.17
C LEU A 64 -8.11 -7.60 -3.98
N ASP A 65 -6.87 -7.13 -4.09
CA ASP A 65 -5.93 -7.15 -2.98
C ASP A 65 -6.16 -5.92 -2.09
N GLU A 66 -6.85 -6.14 -0.98
CA GLU A 66 -7.15 -5.13 0.03
C GLU A 66 -6.15 -5.16 1.21
N MET A 67 -5.01 -5.84 1.05
CA MET A 67 -4.03 -5.98 2.13
C MET A 67 -3.47 -4.64 2.62
N ILE A 68 -3.44 -3.60 1.77
CA ILE A 68 -3.04 -2.23 2.14
C ILE A 68 -4.25 -1.30 2.15
N ASN A 69 -5.11 -1.36 1.13
CA ASN A 69 -6.21 -0.43 0.92
C ASN A 69 -7.41 -0.70 1.83
N GLY A 70 -7.60 -1.94 2.24
CA GLY A 70 -8.58 -2.32 3.23
C GLY A 70 -8.42 -1.54 4.52
N PHE A 71 -9.52 -0.96 5.02
CA PHE A 71 -9.55 -0.12 6.22
C PHE A 71 -8.78 1.23 6.09
N ARG A 72 -8.33 1.62 4.88
CA ARG A 72 -7.64 2.90 4.65
C ARG A 72 -8.39 3.87 3.77
N LEU A 73 -9.08 3.37 2.75
CA LEU A 73 -9.85 4.20 1.82
C LEU A 73 -11.30 4.36 2.28
N ALA A 74 -11.87 3.30 2.82
CA ALA A 74 -13.17 3.20 3.43
C ALA A 74 -13.17 2.01 4.40
N ASN A 75 -14.22 1.83 5.19
CA ASN A 75 -14.34 0.69 6.10
C ASN A 75 -14.36 -0.65 5.33
N GLY A 76 -15.02 -0.69 4.18
CA GLY A 76 -15.01 -1.83 3.25
C GLY A 76 -13.86 -1.84 2.26
N GLY A 77 -12.89 -0.94 2.40
CA GLY A 77 -11.70 -0.90 1.56
C GLY A 77 -11.86 -0.17 0.24
N GLY A 78 -10.97 -0.46 -0.70
CA GLY A 78 -10.97 0.12 -2.04
C GLY A 78 -12.20 -0.29 -2.86
N GLN A 79 -12.74 -1.48 -2.62
CA GLN A 79 -13.99 -1.92 -3.27
C GLN A 79 -15.17 -0.98 -2.95
N GLU A 80 -15.33 -0.57 -1.68
CA GLU A 80 -16.35 0.40 -1.28
C GLU A 80 -16.04 1.78 -1.86
N TYR A 81 -14.80 2.23 -1.72
CA TYR A 81 -14.37 3.56 -2.16
C TYR A 81 -14.56 3.79 -3.66
N TYR A 82 -14.25 2.80 -4.48
CA TYR A 82 -14.38 2.88 -5.95
C TYR A 82 -15.69 2.29 -6.50
N GLY A 83 -16.60 1.83 -5.64
CA GLY A 83 -17.87 1.23 -6.06
C GLY A 83 -17.70 -0.07 -6.86
N LEU A 84 -16.75 -0.92 -6.50
CA LEU A 84 -16.45 -2.17 -7.18
C LEU A 84 -17.19 -3.36 -6.54
N ASP A 85 -17.43 -4.40 -7.32
CA ASP A 85 -18.02 -5.66 -6.87
C ASP A 85 -17.09 -6.85 -7.22
N PRO A 86 -15.94 -6.98 -6.55
CA PRO A 86 -15.00 -8.07 -6.80
C PRO A 86 -15.62 -9.44 -6.47
N ASP A 87 -15.11 -10.47 -7.13
CA ASP A 87 -15.50 -11.84 -6.82
C ASP A 87 -14.88 -12.33 -5.50
N LEU A 88 -13.63 -11.93 -5.27
CA LEU A 88 -12.88 -12.20 -4.04
C LEU A 88 -12.08 -10.95 -3.62
N SER A 89 -11.87 -10.81 -2.31
CA SER A 89 -11.00 -9.76 -1.73
C SER A 89 -10.15 -10.32 -0.60
N THR A 90 -8.86 -9.94 -0.56
CA THR A 90 -7.93 -10.36 0.49
C THR A 90 -7.68 -9.24 1.48
N PHE A 91 -7.80 -9.52 2.77
CA PHE A 91 -7.58 -8.56 3.85
C PHE A 91 -6.49 -9.04 4.82
N GLY A 92 -5.79 -8.11 5.43
CA GLY A 92 -4.78 -8.36 6.44
C GLY A 92 -4.28 -7.05 7.06
N LYS A 93 -3.05 -7.00 7.52
CA LYS A 93 -2.43 -5.79 8.10
C LYS A 93 -3.34 -5.07 9.12
N ALA A 94 -4.07 -4.03 8.70
CA ALA A 94 -4.97 -3.25 9.53
C ALA A 94 -6.14 -4.08 10.10
N LEU A 95 -6.46 -5.24 9.55
CA LEU A 95 -7.56 -6.10 10.00
C LEU A 95 -7.48 -6.42 11.50
N ALA A 96 -6.28 -6.70 12.02
CA ALA A 96 -6.06 -6.93 13.46
C ALA A 96 -4.96 -6.05 14.06
N ASN A 97 -4.46 -5.07 13.29
CA ASN A 97 -3.61 -3.98 13.73
C ASN A 97 -2.45 -4.40 14.66
N GLY A 98 -1.63 -5.35 14.19
CA GLY A 98 -0.45 -5.86 14.91
C GLY A 98 -0.49 -7.35 15.23
N PHE A 99 -1.65 -8.02 15.14
CA PHE A 99 -1.74 -9.47 15.26
C PHE A 99 -1.74 -10.14 13.88
N ALA A 100 -1.14 -11.34 13.82
CA ALA A 100 -0.99 -12.10 12.58
C ALA A 100 -2.31 -12.76 12.18
N ILE A 101 -3.03 -12.12 11.27
CA ILE A 101 -4.26 -12.65 10.67
C ILE A 101 -4.44 -12.12 9.26
N SER A 102 -5.01 -12.95 8.40
CA SER A 102 -5.53 -12.55 7.10
C SER A 102 -6.90 -13.17 6.88
N ALA A 103 -7.67 -12.57 5.99
CA ALA A 103 -8.99 -13.06 5.61
C ALA A 103 -9.15 -13.02 4.10
N LEU A 104 -9.83 -14.03 3.57
CA LEU A 104 -10.37 -14.05 2.23
C LEU A 104 -11.88 -13.87 2.34
N ALA A 105 -12.42 -12.84 1.73
CA ALA A 105 -13.84 -12.59 1.61
C ALA A 105 -14.26 -12.66 0.14
N GLY A 106 -15.53 -12.89 -0.14
CA GLY A 106 -16.00 -12.91 -1.53
C GLY A 106 -17.44 -13.35 -1.68
N LYS A 107 -17.84 -13.43 -2.94
CA LYS A 107 -19.19 -13.84 -3.30
C LYS A 107 -19.48 -15.26 -2.81
N ARG A 108 -20.67 -15.47 -2.24
CA ARG A 108 -21.10 -16.74 -1.64
C ARG A 108 -20.85 -17.93 -2.56
N ARG A 109 -21.16 -17.79 -3.85
CA ARG A 109 -20.99 -18.85 -4.87
C ARG A 109 -19.57 -19.41 -4.97
N TYR A 110 -18.56 -18.62 -4.60
CA TYR A 110 -17.16 -19.07 -4.58
C TYR A 110 -16.73 -19.51 -3.18
N MET A 111 -17.15 -18.77 -2.16
CA MET A 111 -16.72 -19.06 -0.78
C MET A 111 -17.34 -20.35 -0.25
N GLU A 112 -18.54 -20.72 -0.70
CA GLU A 112 -19.20 -21.98 -0.30
C GLU A 112 -18.47 -23.23 -0.82
N LEU A 113 -17.69 -23.12 -1.92
CA LEU A 113 -16.94 -24.25 -2.49
C LEU A 113 -15.91 -24.87 -1.53
N GLY A 114 -15.45 -24.11 -0.52
CA GLY A 114 -14.59 -24.59 0.56
C GLY A 114 -15.33 -24.76 1.90
N GLY A 115 -16.62 -24.44 1.94
CA GLY A 115 -17.43 -24.41 3.16
C GLY A 115 -17.71 -25.78 3.76
N LEU A 116 -18.06 -25.82 5.06
CA LEU A 116 -18.37 -27.07 5.78
C LEU A 116 -19.61 -27.77 5.23
N GLN A 117 -20.53 -27.01 4.65
CA GLN A 117 -21.82 -27.53 4.15
C GLN A 117 -21.78 -27.85 2.65
N HIS A 118 -20.64 -27.62 1.98
CA HIS A 118 -20.50 -27.97 0.57
C HIS A 118 -20.53 -29.49 0.39
N GLN A 119 -21.36 -29.98 -0.53
CA GLN A 119 -21.59 -31.42 -0.75
C GLN A 119 -20.67 -32.04 -1.82
N GLY A 120 -20.01 -31.20 -2.62
CA GLY A 120 -19.08 -31.62 -3.65
C GLY A 120 -17.63 -31.67 -3.17
N GLU A 121 -16.69 -31.85 -4.09
CA GLU A 121 -15.26 -31.75 -3.83
C GLU A 121 -14.92 -30.32 -3.39
N ARG A 122 -14.20 -30.20 -2.26
CA ARG A 122 -13.77 -28.90 -1.76
C ARG A 122 -12.59 -28.38 -2.55
N VAL A 123 -12.66 -27.14 -3.00
CA VAL A 123 -11.61 -26.51 -3.81
C VAL A 123 -10.40 -26.05 -3.01
N PHE A 124 -10.52 -25.98 -1.67
CA PHE A 124 -9.40 -25.69 -0.77
C PHE A 124 -9.57 -26.35 0.61
N LEU A 125 -8.45 -26.60 1.26
CA LEU A 125 -8.38 -27.05 2.64
C LEU A 125 -7.68 -25.97 3.46
N LEU A 126 -8.34 -25.45 4.48
CA LEU A 126 -7.73 -24.57 5.45
C LEU A 126 -7.18 -25.38 6.61
N SER A 127 -5.88 -25.65 6.56
CA SER A 127 -5.16 -26.36 7.62
C SER A 127 -3.77 -25.77 7.75
N THR A 128 -3.60 -24.92 8.75
CA THR A 128 -2.33 -24.24 9.01
C THR A 128 -1.87 -24.52 10.44
N THR A 129 -0.56 -24.59 10.67
CA THR A 129 -0.01 -24.71 12.02
C THR A 129 -0.30 -23.46 12.84
N HIS A 130 -0.19 -22.28 12.19
CA HIS A 130 -0.52 -20.98 12.77
C HIS A 130 -1.57 -20.30 11.89
N GLY A 131 -2.70 -20.01 12.45
CA GLY A 131 -3.80 -19.36 11.75
C GLY A 131 -5.13 -19.55 12.49
N GLY A 132 -5.91 -18.48 12.55
CA GLY A 132 -7.18 -18.50 13.28
C GLY A 132 -7.01 -18.58 14.80
N GLU A 133 -5.86 -18.16 15.33
CA GLU A 133 -5.65 -18.08 16.77
C GLU A 133 -6.67 -17.14 17.42
N THR A 134 -7.23 -17.59 18.55
CA THR A 134 -8.30 -16.88 19.24
C THR A 134 -7.97 -15.44 19.59
N HIS A 135 -6.72 -15.16 19.99
CA HIS A 135 -6.27 -13.80 20.29
C HIS A 135 -6.24 -12.89 19.05
N ALA A 136 -5.83 -13.42 17.89
CA ALA A 136 -5.81 -12.67 16.63
C ALA A 136 -7.22 -12.39 16.12
N LEU A 137 -8.13 -13.37 16.24
CA LEU A 137 -9.55 -13.21 15.93
C LEU A 137 -10.21 -12.18 16.85
N ALA A 138 -9.92 -12.22 18.15
CA ALA A 138 -10.42 -11.24 19.10
C ALA A 138 -9.91 -9.83 18.79
N ALA A 139 -8.63 -9.69 18.43
CA ALA A 139 -8.06 -8.42 18.01
C ALA A 139 -8.71 -7.88 16.73
N ALA A 140 -8.96 -8.74 15.72
CA ALA A 140 -9.65 -8.34 14.51
C ALA A 140 -11.08 -7.85 14.79
N ILE A 141 -11.84 -8.55 15.64
CA ILE A 141 -13.18 -8.13 16.05
C ILE A 141 -13.13 -6.78 16.76
N ALA A 142 -12.18 -6.59 17.68
CA ALA A 142 -12.01 -5.32 18.39
C ALA A 142 -11.67 -4.18 17.43
N THR A 143 -10.74 -4.42 16.49
CA THR A 143 -10.37 -3.45 15.46
C THR A 143 -11.56 -3.06 14.60
N MET A 144 -12.30 -4.03 14.05
CA MET A 144 -13.49 -3.77 13.23
C MET A 144 -14.58 -3.01 14.01
N ARG A 145 -14.69 -3.25 15.33
CA ARG A 145 -15.61 -2.48 16.19
C ARG A 145 -15.23 -1.02 16.25
N VAL A 146 -13.94 -0.71 16.47
CA VAL A 146 -13.42 0.67 16.48
C VAL A 146 -13.72 1.36 15.14
N TYR A 147 -13.44 0.70 14.02
CA TYR A 147 -13.77 1.25 12.68
C TYR A 147 -15.26 1.53 12.47
N ARG A 148 -16.14 0.74 13.09
CA ARG A 148 -17.59 0.94 13.00
C ARG A 148 -18.08 2.08 13.90
N GLU A 149 -17.46 2.27 15.06
CA GLU A 149 -17.93 3.16 16.12
C GLU A 149 -17.21 4.53 16.10
N GLU A 150 -16.04 4.61 15.48
CA GLU A 150 -15.16 5.78 15.48
C GLU A 150 -14.85 6.24 14.04
N PRO A 151 -14.60 7.53 13.80
CA PRO A 151 -14.27 8.07 12.48
C PRO A 151 -12.80 7.82 12.11
N VAL A 152 -12.40 6.54 12.03
CA VAL A 152 -10.99 6.14 11.86
C VAL A 152 -10.43 6.58 10.51
N VAL A 153 -11.15 6.27 9.41
CA VAL A 153 -10.70 6.57 8.04
C VAL A 153 -10.62 8.07 7.82
N GLU A 154 -11.65 8.80 8.23
CA GLU A 154 -11.73 10.27 8.11
C GLU A 154 -10.61 10.95 8.91
N THR A 155 -10.31 10.43 10.10
CA THR A 155 -9.25 10.97 10.95
C THR A 155 -7.87 10.71 10.33
N MET A 156 -7.62 9.50 9.83
CA MET A 156 -6.36 9.22 9.13
C MET A 156 -6.18 10.11 7.90
N GLN A 157 -7.24 10.30 7.11
CA GLN A 157 -7.20 11.15 5.92
C GLN A 157 -6.92 12.61 6.31
N ARG A 158 -7.66 13.16 7.26
CA ARG A 158 -7.50 14.55 7.73
C ARG A 158 -6.09 14.82 8.28
N GLN A 159 -5.58 13.94 9.14
CA GLN A 159 -4.24 14.10 9.73
C GLN A 159 -3.14 13.97 8.68
N GLY A 160 -3.30 13.05 7.76
CA GLY A 160 -2.36 12.89 6.67
C GLY A 160 -2.38 14.05 5.68
N ASP A 161 -3.55 14.60 5.35
CA ASP A 161 -3.66 15.77 4.47
C ASP A 161 -3.01 17.00 5.13
N ARG A 162 -3.19 17.18 6.45
CA ARG A 162 -2.51 18.22 7.23
C ARG A 162 -0.99 18.05 7.16
N LEU A 163 -0.48 16.85 7.40
CA LEU A 163 0.94 16.55 7.30
C LEU A 163 1.46 16.81 5.88
N ALA A 164 0.79 16.30 4.86
CA ALA A 164 1.19 16.47 3.47
C ALA A 164 1.27 17.95 3.06
N ALA A 165 0.27 18.74 3.42
CA ALA A 165 0.23 20.18 3.13
C ALA A 165 1.43 20.90 3.78
N ALA A 166 1.67 20.65 5.06
CA ALA A 166 2.79 21.25 5.79
C ALA A 166 4.14 20.86 5.18
N LEU A 167 4.36 19.57 4.88
CA LEU A 167 5.63 19.11 4.31
C LEU A 167 5.87 19.65 2.90
N ARG A 168 4.83 19.72 2.05
CA ARG A 168 4.93 20.33 0.72
C ARG A 168 5.31 21.81 0.79
N GLU A 169 4.72 22.56 1.72
CA GLU A 169 5.05 23.95 1.97
C GLU A 169 6.53 24.10 2.37
N ARG A 170 7.02 23.28 3.33
CA ARG A 170 8.41 23.33 3.81
C ARG A 170 9.41 22.93 2.74
N THR A 171 9.13 21.89 1.99
CA THR A 171 10.00 21.48 0.88
C THR A 171 10.04 22.56 -0.21
N ALA A 172 8.92 23.17 -0.56
CA ALA A 172 8.87 24.26 -1.53
C ALA A 172 9.64 25.51 -1.06
N ALA A 173 9.46 25.91 0.20
CA ALA A 173 10.15 27.07 0.78
C ALA A 173 11.68 26.95 0.76
N LEU A 174 12.21 25.72 0.80
CA LEU A 174 13.65 25.43 0.73
C LEU A 174 14.14 25.06 -0.68
N GLY A 175 13.29 25.11 -1.69
CA GLY A 175 13.61 24.65 -3.06
C GLY A 175 13.84 23.14 -3.15
N LEU A 176 13.26 22.35 -2.26
CA LEU A 176 13.46 20.91 -2.17
C LEU A 176 12.26 20.09 -2.71
N ALA A 177 11.25 20.72 -3.29
CA ALA A 177 10.03 20.03 -3.72
C ALA A 177 10.33 18.85 -4.68
N GLU A 178 11.27 19.04 -5.62
CA GLU A 178 11.69 18.00 -6.56
C GLU A 178 12.64 16.97 -5.93
N HIS A 179 13.37 17.35 -4.88
CA HIS A 179 14.31 16.44 -4.19
C HIS A 179 13.64 15.58 -3.11
N VAL A 180 12.60 16.11 -2.46
CA VAL A 180 11.80 15.42 -1.45
C VAL A 180 10.32 15.56 -1.80
N PRO A 181 9.87 14.93 -2.91
CA PRO A 181 8.47 14.93 -3.27
C PRO A 181 7.63 14.22 -2.20
N ILE A 182 6.49 14.82 -1.84
CA ILE A 182 5.49 14.26 -0.93
C ILE A 182 4.26 13.92 -1.76
N GLU A 183 3.97 12.65 -1.88
CA GLU A 183 2.94 12.11 -2.76
C GLU A 183 1.96 11.21 -1.98
N GLY A 184 0.86 10.88 -2.61
CA GLY A 184 -0.14 10.00 -2.05
C GLY A 184 -1.30 10.70 -1.37
N ARG A 185 -2.21 9.87 -0.85
CA ARG A 185 -3.37 10.30 -0.06
C ARG A 185 -2.98 10.48 1.39
N GLY A 186 -3.74 11.27 2.14
CA GLY A 186 -3.51 11.47 3.57
C GLY A 186 -3.36 10.16 4.34
N SER A 187 -4.24 9.20 4.10
CA SER A 187 -4.16 7.89 4.76
C SER A 187 -2.97 7.01 4.32
N ASN A 188 -2.30 7.33 3.22
CA ASN A 188 -1.17 6.55 2.68
C ASN A 188 -0.17 7.45 1.94
N LEU A 189 0.52 8.30 2.68
CA LEU A 189 1.54 9.19 2.16
C LEU A 189 2.86 8.47 1.92
N VAL A 190 3.54 8.88 0.86
CA VAL A 190 4.91 8.48 0.55
C VAL A 190 5.78 9.71 0.33
N PHE A 191 7.07 9.58 0.53
CA PHE A 191 8.05 10.59 0.16
C PHE A 191 9.19 9.98 -0.64
N GLY A 192 9.66 10.74 -1.60
CA GLY A 192 10.88 10.42 -2.35
C GLY A 192 12.11 11.08 -1.74
N THR A 193 13.28 10.64 -2.17
CA THR A 193 14.56 11.29 -1.86
C THR A 193 15.45 11.23 -3.08
N ARG A 194 15.91 12.39 -3.57
CA ARG A 194 16.72 12.51 -4.77
C ARG A 194 17.99 13.29 -4.48
N ASP A 195 19.06 12.96 -5.22
CA ASP A 195 20.35 13.67 -5.17
C ASP A 195 20.30 15.02 -5.90
N ALA A 196 21.47 15.63 -6.05
CA ALA A 196 21.60 16.93 -6.71
C ALA A 196 21.26 16.89 -8.20
N GLU A 197 21.43 15.74 -8.84
CA GLU A 197 21.10 15.46 -10.23
C GLU A 197 19.63 15.07 -10.43
N GLY A 198 18.84 14.96 -9.35
CA GLY A 198 17.42 14.58 -9.37
C GLY A 198 17.18 13.08 -9.42
N HIS A 199 18.21 12.24 -9.31
CA HIS A 199 18.07 10.79 -9.30
C HIS A 199 17.66 10.27 -7.92
N ALA A 200 16.86 9.22 -7.88
CA ALA A 200 16.48 8.56 -6.63
C ALA A 200 17.71 8.06 -5.86
N SER A 201 17.86 8.45 -4.59
CA SER A 201 19.10 8.24 -3.83
C SER A 201 18.84 7.62 -2.46
N GLN A 202 19.45 6.44 -2.24
CA GLN A 202 19.44 5.78 -0.93
C GLN A 202 20.33 6.49 0.10
N HIS A 203 21.36 7.20 -0.36
CA HIS A 203 22.18 8.03 0.52
C HIS A 203 21.37 9.18 1.13
N PHE A 204 20.59 9.89 0.31
CA PHE A 204 19.72 10.95 0.77
C PHE A 204 18.54 10.42 1.58
N ARG A 205 18.06 9.21 1.27
CA ARG A 205 17.05 8.54 2.12
C ARG A 205 17.61 8.25 3.50
N ALA A 206 18.80 7.69 3.58
CA ALA A 206 19.48 7.42 4.85
C ALA A 206 19.69 8.71 5.64
N LEU A 207 20.14 9.80 4.98
CA LEU A 207 20.33 11.09 5.61
C LEU A 207 19.01 11.64 6.20
N LEU A 208 17.94 11.66 5.41
CA LEU A 208 16.65 12.16 5.88
C LEU A 208 16.14 11.35 7.09
N MET A 209 16.19 10.03 6.99
CA MET A 209 15.79 9.15 8.11
C MET A 209 16.66 9.35 9.35
N GLN A 210 17.98 9.49 9.18
CA GLN A 210 18.91 9.81 10.27
C GLN A 210 18.52 11.11 10.98
N GLU A 211 18.22 12.14 10.22
CA GLU A 211 17.87 13.44 10.77
C GLU A 211 16.48 13.44 11.44
N LEU A 212 15.53 12.65 10.92
CA LEU A 212 14.24 12.44 11.59
C LEU A 212 14.40 11.69 12.92
N ILE A 213 15.19 10.60 12.93
CA ILE A 213 15.46 9.82 14.16
C ILE A 213 16.13 10.68 15.23
N ARG A 214 17.08 11.55 14.87
CA ARG A 214 17.70 12.50 15.80
C ARG A 214 16.71 13.45 16.46
N ARG A 215 15.54 13.64 15.82
CA ARG A 215 14.44 14.48 16.30
C ARG A 215 13.26 13.68 16.87
N GLY A 216 13.49 12.39 17.14
CA GLY A 216 12.52 11.52 17.81
C GLY A 216 11.45 10.93 16.89
N VAL A 217 11.61 11.02 15.56
CA VAL A 217 10.66 10.47 14.59
C VAL A 217 11.27 9.30 13.81
N ILE A 218 10.65 8.13 13.91
CA ILE A 218 10.96 6.97 13.09
C ILE A 218 9.98 6.95 11.91
N GLY A 219 10.38 7.48 10.78
CA GLY A 219 9.52 7.69 9.61
C GLY A 219 10.02 7.00 8.33
N PRO A 220 10.08 5.65 8.24
CA PRO A 220 10.45 4.98 7.01
C PRO A 220 9.39 5.18 5.90
N SER A 221 8.18 5.50 6.29
CA SER A 221 7.02 5.90 5.48
C SER A 221 6.14 6.83 6.31
N LEU A 222 5.26 7.58 5.65
CA LEU A 222 4.33 8.52 6.29
C LEU A 222 2.91 7.91 6.37
N VAL A 223 2.83 6.67 6.78
CA VAL A 223 1.54 5.97 6.92
C VAL A 223 0.88 6.36 8.23
N ILE A 224 -0.18 7.14 8.13
CA ILE A 224 -0.93 7.65 9.28
C ILE A 224 -1.79 6.53 9.91
N SER A 225 -1.85 6.52 11.22
CA SER A 225 -2.77 5.70 12.02
C SER A 225 -3.77 6.56 12.77
N TYR A 226 -4.83 5.96 13.27
CA TYR A 226 -5.84 6.65 14.07
C TYR A 226 -5.28 7.24 15.38
N ALA A 227 -4.21 6.63 15.92
CA ALA A 227 -3.54 7.10 17.12
C ALA A 227 -2.59 8.29 16.90
N HIS A 228 -2.37 8.72 15.64
CA HIS A 228 -1.61 9.94 15.38
C HIS A 228 -2.51 11.17 15.58
N ASP A 229 -2.46 11.70 16.78
CA ASP A 229 -3.13 12.94 17.17
C ASP A 229 -2.42 14.20 16.61
N ASP A 230 -2.93 15.36 16.95
CA ASP A 230 -2.37 16.64 16.50
C ASP A 230 -0.92 16.80 16.95
N ASP A 231 -0.58 16.41 18.20
CA ASP A 231 0.77 16.47 18.74
C ASP A 231 1.74 15.60 17.94
N ALA A 232 1.35 14.38 17.60
CA ALA A 232 2.17 13.48 16.79
C ALA A 232 2.45 14.03 15.38
N ILE A 233 1.44 14.66 14.78
CA ILE A 233 1.58 15.32 13.49
C ILE A 233 2.49 16.54 13.58
N ASP A 234 2.32 17.39 14.59
CA ASP A 234 3.15 18.58 14.80
C ASP A 234 4.61 18.22 15.04
N ARG A 235 4.90 17.25 15.90
CA ARG A 235 6.26 16.72 16.11
C ARG A 235 6.88 16.18 14.83
N THR A 236 6.07 15.55 13.97
CA THR A 236 6.56 15.06 12.68
C THR A 236 6.91 16.21 11.75
N ILE A 237 6.08 17.24 11.68
CA ILE A 237 6.35 18.47 10.91
C ILE A 237 7.62 19.14 11.40
N GLU A 238 7.77 19.37 12.72
CA GLU A 238 8.97 19.96 13.34
C GLU A 238 10.24 19.16 13.04
N ALA A 239 10.15 17.81 13.08
CA ALA A 239 11.27 16.96 12.74
C ALA A 239 11.73 17.14 11.29
N PHE A 240 10.78 17.25 10.34
CA PHE A 240 11.08 17.56 8.95
C PHE A 240 11.67 18.97 8.80
N GLU A 241 11.10 19.99 9.47
CA GLU A 241 11.63 21.37 9.46
C GLU A 241 13.11 21.41 9.88
N GLY A 242 13.49 20.63 10.88
CA GLY A 242 14.88 20.53 11.31
C GLY A 242 15.76 19.66 10.39
N ALA A 243 15.20 18.69 9.68
CA ALA A 243 15.94 17.77 8.80
C ALA A 243 16.18 18.37 7.41
N LEU A 244 15.22 19.06 6.81
CA LEU A 244 15.29 19.60 5.46
C LEU A 244 16.44 20.58 5.23
N PRO A 245 16.80 21.50 6.16
CA PRO A 245 17.99 22.34 5.99
C PRO A 245 19.31 21.55 5.93
N VAL A 246 19.39 20.41 6.62
CA VAL A 246 20.56 19.52 6.54
C VAL A 246 20.62 18.86 5.18
N TYR A 247 19.48 18.40 4.69
CA TYR A 247 19.32 17.85 3.34
C TYR A 247 19.77 18.86 2.27
N ALA A 248 19.30 20.10 2.35
CA ALA A 248 19.66 21.17 1.42
C ALA A 248 21.17 21.47 1.42
N ARG A 249 21.83 21.44 2.58
CA ARG A 249 23.29 21.57 2.65
C ARG A 249 24.00 20.38 2.01
N ALA A 250 23.52 19.17 2.28
CA ALA A 250 24.09 17.94 1.73
C ALA A 250 24.02 17.87 0.19
N LEU A 251 22.98 18.45 -0.43
CA LEU A 251 22.91 18.59 -1.90
C LEU A 251 24.07 19.42 -2.47
N ARG A 252 24.51 20.47 -1.76
CA ARG A 252 25.58 21.35 -2.21
C ARG A 252 26.97 20.85 -1.85
N GLU A 253 27.12 20.20 -0.69
CA GLU A 253 28.41 19.88 -0.09
C GLU A 253 28.80 18.41 -0.21
N GLY A 254 27.86 17.57 -0.66
CA GLY A 254 28.00 16.12 -0.73
C GLY A 254 27.47 15.41 0.51
N VAL A 255 26.58 14.44 0.29
CA VAL A 255 25.84 13.72 1.34
C VAL A 255 26.75 12.93 2.30
N GLY A 256 27.91 12.46 1.82
CA GLY A 256 28.87 11.69 2.63
C GLY A 256 29.41 12.44 3.85
N LYS A 257 29.42 13.78 3.84
CA LYS A 257 29.84 14.61 4.98
C LYS A 257 28.84 14.57 6.15
N TYR A 258 27.61 14.18 5.89
CA TYR A 258 26.49 14.26 6.83
C TYR A 258 26.02 12.90 7.33
N LEU A 259 26.39 11.82 6.65
CA LEU A 259 26.04 10.45 7.06
C LEU A 259 26.93 9.97 8.21
N VAL A 260 26.32 9.37 9.23
CA VAL A 260 27.03 8.75 10.35
C VAL A 260 27.41 7.29 10.04
N GLY A 261 26.63 6.64 9.16
CA GLY A 261 26.83 5.24 8.80
C GLY A 261 26.62 4.99 7.30
N PRO A 262 26.76 3.75 6.85
CA PRO A 262 26.53 3.41 5.47
C PRO A 262 25.06 3.66 5.07
N PRO A 263 24.80 4.00 3.79
CA PRO A 263 23.44 4.18 3.31
C PRO A 263 22.67 2.87 3.32
N THR A 264 21.33 2.98 3.38
CA THR A 264 20.45 1.84 3.21
C THR A 264 20.63 1.20 1.83
N GLN A 265 20.50 -0.12 1.76
CA GLN A 265 20.57 -0.86 0.50
C GLN A 265 19.24 -1.51 0.18
N ILE A 266 18.86 -1.49 -1.10
CA ILE A 266 17.67 -2.18 -1.60
C ILE A 266 18.04 -3.65 -1.85
N VAL A 267 17.87 -4.51 -0.85
CA VAL A 267 18.35 -5.89 -0.91
C VAL A 267 17.52 -6.76 -1.85
N TYR A 268 16.20 -6.68 -1.78
CA TYR A 268 15.30 -7.57 -2.53
C TYR A 268 15.32 -7.36 -4.05
N ARG A 269 15.45 -6.13 -4.52
CA ARG A 269 15.37 -5.82 -5.96
C ARG A 269 16.65 -6.16 -6.72
N ARG A 270 17.75 -6.41 -6.02
CA ARG A 270 19.03 -6.73 -6.64
C ARG A 270 19.03 -8.09 -7.35
N TYR A 271 18.14 -9.00 -6.94
CA TYR A 271 18.03 -10.37 -7.48
C TYR A 271 16.75 -10.60 -8.29
N ASN A 272 15.86 -9.63 -8.36
CA ASN A 272 14.56 -9.73 -9.04
C ASN A 272 14.49 -8.95 -10.36
N HIS A 273 15.61 -8.44 -10.84
CA HIS A 273 15.72 -7.86 -12.17
C HIS A 273 16.01 -8.98 -13.19
N HIS A 274 14.99 -9.78 -13.48
CA HIS A 274 14.95 -10.56 -14.70
C HIS A 274 13.90 -9.91 -15.60
N GLY A 275 14.43 -9.09 -16.54
CA GLY A 275 13.86 -8.66 -17.78
C GLY A 275 12.55 -7.91 -17.74
#